data_626fb8ef449de1cfa110d0e2c5e65caa
#
_entry.id   626fb8ef449de1cfa110d0e2c5e65caa
#
_cell.length_a   1.000
_cell.length_b   1.000
_cell.length_c   1.000
_cell.angle_alpha   90.00
_cell.angle_beta   90.00
_cell.angle_gamma   90.00
#
_symmetry.space_group_name_H-M   'P 1'
#
loop_
_entity.id
_entity.type
_entity.pdbx_description
1 polymer ?
#
loop_
_entity_poly.entity_id
_entity_poly.type
_entity_poly.pdbx_seq_one_letter_code
_entity_poly.pdbx_strand_id
1 'polypeptide(L)'
;MSNKIQITGGKKEQIVREWFNQVHDGFVPKAKVLDLYQQFSTVPKDEDISYGLFNGVLKKIQAEGHGASHAPASSDSVVTAAPIEAEIIKVEDMQFPNFKLYKTGKKIDALFSDHEEGGGLYGGTVNIVIGESGVGKSTVMLDLLASVTDQNPEAKVLYISSEMTRNDILFYYKKTPSIGKVPTLLLMDYVKTGQLDKVLENAFNGGYDIILLDSHQDVLVKLKEVHGWKSTYAESWLTGMMIDAAEKSGCAVLAIQHMTKGGTYVGSTYLKHATTAMMEIRFDLSGQRYLEFSKNRRGGSGTNKRLYYTLDNTGAVVYDEHRFKETEEMLKIESNENIRQHDLTRKFEEIFLGGRSGDSVVEPASVETVE
;
A
#
# COMPACT_ATOMS: atom_id res chain seq x y z
N MET A 1 35.27 2.89 -42.79
CA MET A 1 34.06 3.72 -42.52
C MET A 1 32.86 2.84 -42.83
N SER A 2 32.22 2.30 -41.81
CA SER A 2 31.04 1.41 -41.96
C SER A 2 29.81 2.29 -42.14
N ASN A 3 29.20 2.26 -43.33
CA ASN A 3 27.92 2.89 -43.62
C ASN A 3 26.84 2.17 -42.80
N LYS A 4 26.50 2.72 -41.61
CA LYS A 4 25.26 2.35 -40.92
C LYS A 4 24.08 2.84 -41.76
N ILE A 5 23.46 1.94 -42.53
CA ILE A 5 22.18 2.20 -43.19
C ILE A 5 21.16 2.48 -42.05
N GLN A 6 20.68 3.71 -41.96
CA GLN A 6 19.56 4.04 -41.04
C GLN A 6 18.31 3.33 -41.55
N ILE A 7 17.90 2.28 -40.83
CA ILE A 7 16.68 1.53 -41.16
C ILE A 7 15.49 2.40 -40.84
N THR A 8 14.64 2.67 -41.80
CA THR A 8 13.42 3.46 -41.66
C THR A 8 12.47 2.78 -40.66
N GLY A 9 11.65 3.56 -39.94
CA GLY A 9 10.70 3.03 -38.95
C GLY A 9 9.75 1.96 -39.49
N GLY A 10 9.41 2.01 -40.81
CA GLY A 10 8.60 1.00 -41.47
C GLY A 10 9.27 -0.37 -41.60
N LYS A 11 10.59 -0.42 -41.79
CA LYS A 11 11.31 -1.71 -41.89
C LYS A 11 11.38 -2.41 -40.53
N LYS A 12 11.57 -1.65 -39.43
CA LYS A 12 11.54 -2.19 -38.07
C LYS A 12 10.14 -2.70 -37.68
N GLU A 13 9.09 -2.03 -38.11
CA GLU A 13 7.72 -2.49 -37.93
C GLU A 13 7.46 -3.80 -38.66
N GLN A 14 7.98 -3.94 -39.90
CA GLN A 14 7.84 -5.15 -40.70
C GLN A 14 8.53 -6.33 -40.02
N ILE A 15 9.74 -6.15 -39.47
CA ILE A 15 10.46 -7.20 -38.72
C ILE A 15 9.64 -7.73 -37.55
N VAL A 16 8.99 -6.82 -36.76
CA VAL A 16 8.14 -7.22 -35.66
C VAL A 16 6.90 -7.98 -36.14
N ARG A 17 6.31 -7.60 -37.29
CA ARG A 17 5.17 -8.29 -37.90
C ARG A 17 5.54 -9.67 -38.42
N GLU A 18 6.69 -9.81 -39.09
CA GLU A 18 7.20 -11.08 -39.58
C GLU A 18 7.52 -12.04 -38.42
N TRP A 19 8.19 -11.55 -37.38
CA TRP A 19 8.42 -12.32 -36.16
C TRP A 19 7.10 -12.78 -35.53
N PHE A 20 6.12 -11.88 -35.39
CA PHE A 20 4.82 -12.18 -34.82
C PHE A 20 4.11 -13.31 -35.61
N ASN A 21 4.09 -13.22 -36.93
CA ASN A 21 3.50 -14.25 -37.80
C ASN A 21 4.20 -15.61 -37.67
N GLN A 22 5.52 -15.61 -37.49
CA GLN A 22 6.28 -16.85 -37.29
C GLN A 22 6.02 -17.54 -35.97
N VAL A 23 5.82 -16.73 -34.89
CA VAL A 23 5.64 -17.26 -33.54
C VAL A 23 4.18 -17.62 -33.23
N HIS A 24 3.23 -16.94 -33.88
CA HIS A 24 1.80 -17.05 -33.54
C HIS A 24 0.89 -17.47 -34.71
N ASP A 25 1.42 -17.86 -35.86
CA ASP A 25 0.65 -18.21 -37.06
C ASP A 25 -0.46 -17.19 -37.41
N GLY A 26 -0.20 -15.90 -37.17
CA GLY A 26 -1.16 -14.81 -37.37
C GLY A 26 -2.28 -14.71 -36.32
N PHE A 27 -2.33 -15.63 -35.32
CA PHE A 27 -3.33 -15.58 -34.28
C PHE A 27 -2.83 -14.73 -33.10
N VAL A 28 -3.61 -13.68 -32.73
CA VAL A 28 -3.31 -12.83 -31.57
C VAL A 28 -3.92 -13.45 -30.33
N PRO A 29 -3.14 -14.12 -29.44
CA PRO A 29 -3.68 -14.55 -28.17
C PRO A 29 -4.03 -13.28 -27.35
N LYS A 30 -5.07 -13.35 -26.52
CA LYS A 30 -5.32 -12.35 -25.47
C LYS A 30 -4.21 -12.48 -24.41
N ALA A 31 -2.99 -12.14 -24.78
CA ALA A 31 -1.82 -12.24 -23.93
C ALA A 31 -1.85 -11.14 -22.88
N LYS A 32 -1.64 -11.50 -21.63
CA LYS A 32 -1.37 -10.53 -20.57
C LYS A 32 -0.07 -9.77 -20.91
N VAL A 33 0.05 -8.52 -20.47
CA VAL A 33 1.21 -7.65 -20.74
C VAL A 33 2.56 -8.31 -20.40
N LEU A 34 2.60 -9.22 -19.42
CA LEU A 34 3.79 -10.00 -19.05
C LEU A 34 4.27 -10.93 -20.16
N ASP A 35 3.36 -11.64 -20.83
CA ASP A 35 3.71 -12.58 -21.87
C ASP A 35 4.35 -11.86 -23.08
N LEU A 36 3.89 -10.64 -23.36
CA LEU A 36 4.44 -9.81 -24.43
C LEU A 36 5.87 -9.33 -24.13
N TYR A 37 6.19 -9.06 -22.87
CA TYR A 37 7.55 -8.64 -22.48
C TYR A 37 8.54 -9.80 -22.56
N GLN A 38 8.15 -11.01 -22.18
CA GLN A 38 8.97 -12.22 -22.34
C GLN A 38 9.18 -12.51 -23.83
N GLN A 39 8.16 -12.37 -24.66
CA GLN A 39 8.24 -12.55 -26.10
C GLN A 39 9.16 -11.53 -26.77
N PHE A 40 9.20 -10.30 -26.29
CA PHE A 40 10.14 -9.27 -26.80
C PHE A 40 11.61 -9.71 -26.71
N SER A 41 11.97 -10.54 -25.74
CA SER A 41 13.34 -11.06 -25.61
C SER A 41 13.75 -11.95 -26.81
N THR A 42 12.77 -12.52 -27.50
CA THR A 42 12.98 -13.42 -28.67
C THR A 42 12.95 -12.70 -30.02
N VAL A 43 12.57 -11.42 -30.04
CA VAL A 43 12.61 -10.57 -31.25
C VAL A 43 14.06 -10.34 -31.65
N PRO A 44 14.41 -10.42 -32.96
CA PRO A 44 15.76 -10.12 -33.46
C PRO A 44 16.24 -8.74 -32.98
N LYS A 45 17.36 -8.70 -32.26
CA LYS A 45 17.90 -7.45 -31.67
C LYS A 45 18.87 -6.71 -32.57
N ASP A 46 19.31 -7.35 -33.65
CA ASP A 46 20.30 -6.79 -34.57
C ASP A 46 19.84 -5.50 -35.28
N GLU A 47 18.56 -5.23 -35.24
CA GLU A 47 17.91 -4.08 -35.87
C GLU A 47 17.53 -2.94 -34.89
N ASP A 48 18.01 -3.00 -33.66
CA ASP A 48 17.80 -1.97 -32.63
C ASP A 48 16.31 -1.64 -32.35
N ILE A 49 15.48 -2.71 -32.29
CA ILE A 49 14.05 -2.62 -32.03
C ILE A 49 13.81 -2.29 -30.55
N SER A 50 13.19 -1.15 -30.28
CA SER A 50 12.82 -0.78 -28.90
C SER A 50 11.53 -1.49 -28.46
N TYR A 51 11.40 -1.74 -27.15
CA TYR A 51 10.15 -2.29 -26.57
C TYR A 51 8.92 -1.41 -26.87
N GLY A 52 9.09 -0.10 -26.93
CA GLY A 52 8.02 0.84 -27.28
C GLY A 52 7.50 0.61 -28.71
N LEU A 53 8.41 0.42 -29.68
CA LEU A 53 8.06 0.09 -31.06
C LEU A 53 7.38 -1.28 -31.13
N PHE A 54 7.94 -2.30 -30.49
CA PHE A 54 7.38 -3.64 -30.42
C PHE A 54 5.92 -3.62 -29.89
N ASN A 55 5.68 -3.01 -28.73
CA ASN A 55 4.34 -2.90 -28.13
C ASN A 55 3.37 -2.10 -29.02
N GLY A 56 3.85 -1.03 -29.66
CA GLY A 56 3.07 -0.25 -30.62
C GLY A 56 2.62 -1.06 -31.84
N VAL A 57 3.51 -1.89 -32.38
CA VAL A 57 3.20 -2.78 -33.55
C VAL A 57 2.22 -3.87 -33.12
N LEU A 58 2.39 -4.49 -31.97
CA LEU A 58 1.44 -5.51 -31.48
C LEU A 58 0.03 -4.94 -31.27
N LYS A 59 -0.09 -3.72 -30.76
CA LYS A 59 -1.39 -3.03 -30.66
C LYS A 59 -2.04 -2.80 -32.02
N LYS A 60 -1.23 -2.46 -33.04
CA LYS A 60 -1.73 -2.33 -34.43
C LYS A 60 -2.20 -3.68 -34.97
N ILE A 61 -1.40 -4.75 -34.83
CA ILE A 61 -1.77 -6.12 -35.24
C ILE A 61 -3.06 -6.56 -34.56
N GLN A 62 -3.24 -6.29 -33.26
CA GLN A 62 -4.47 -6.59 -32.55
C GLN A 62 -5.67 -5.83 -33.11
N ALA A 63 -5.51 -4.55 -33.43
CA ALA A 63 -6.54 -3.74 -34.05
C ALA A 63 -6.90 -4.21 -35.48
N GLU A 64 -5.89 -4.64 -36.26
CA GLU A 64 -6.05 -5.15 -37.64
C GLU A 64 -6.59 -6.58 -37.65
N GLY A 65 -6.23 -7.43 -36.71
CA GLY A 65 -6.67 -8.83 -36.59
C GLY A 65 -8.17 -8.99 -36.35
N HIS A 66 -8.87 -7.91 -36.00
CA HIS A 66 -10.32 -7.89 -36.01
C HIS A 66 -10.95 -7.60 -37.38
N GLY A 67 -10.14 -7.44 -38.42
CA GLY A 67 -10.56 -7.07 -39.77
C GLY A 67 -10.47 -8.13 -40.86
N ALA A 68 -9.89 -9.32 -40.62
CA ALA A 68 -9.69 -10.32 -41.67
C ALA A 68 -10.20 -11.72 -41.27
N SER A 69 -11.48 -11.98 -41.40
CA SER A 69 -12.00 -13.33 -41.63
C SER A 69 -12.74 -13.36 -42.96
N HIS A 70 -12.27 -14.23 -43.85
CA HIS A 70 -12.99 -14.54 -45.08
C HIS A 70 -14.35 -15.19 -44.78
N ALA A 71 -15.36 -14.64 -45.43
CA ALA A 71 -16.82 -14.84 -45.33
C ALA A 71 -17.27 -16.25 -45.74
N PRO A 72 -18.59 -16.64 -45.63
CA PRO A 72 -19.71 -15.75 -45.86
C PRO A 72 -20.82 -15.76 -44.79
N ALA A 73 -21.42 -14.62 -44.66
CA ALA A 73 -22.79 -14.31 -44.28
C ALA A 73 -23.41 -14.95 -43.04
N SER A 74 -23.44 -14.20 -41.96
CA SER A 74 -24.66 -13.84 -41.26
C SER A 74 -24.41 -12.57 -40.42
N SER A 75 -25.34 -11.65 -40.54
CA SER A 75 -25.41 -10.41 -39.80
C SER A 75 -25.32 -10.67 -38.31
N ASP A 76 -24.22 -10.24 -37.65
CA ASP A 76 -24.26 -9.95 -36.24
C ASP A 76 -23.27 -8.83 -35.90
N SER A 77 -23.84 -7.81 -35.36
CA SER A 77 -23.35 -6.62 -34.70
C SER A 77 -21.87 -6.59 -34.33
N VAL A 78 -21.18 -5.62 -34.89
CA VAL A 78 -19.95 -5.04 -34.34
C VAL A 78 -20.24 -4.62 -32.89
N VAL A 79 -19.80 -5.41 -31.94
CA VAL A 79 -19.75 -4.99 -30.53
C VAL A 79 -18.58 -4.00 -30.42
N THR A 80 -18.86 -2.74 -30.78
CA THR A 80 -18.07 -1.62 -30.25
C THR A 80 -18.20 -1.72 -28.74
N ALA A 81 -17.08 -1.94 -28.05
CA ALA A 81 -17.09 -1.82 -26.60
C ALA A 81 -17.76 -0.47 -26.26
N ALA A 82 -18.88 -0.52 -25.56
CA ALA A 82 -19.58 0.67 -25.15
C ALA A 82 -18.58 1.56 -24.39
N PRO A 83 -18.60 2.89 -24.61
CA PRO A 83 -17.76 3.77 -23.83
C PRO A 83 -18.04 3.50 -22.35
N ILE A 84 -16.95 3.32 -21.58
CA ILE A 84 -17.06 3.12 -20.14
C ILE A 84 -17.56 4.45 -19.59
N GLU A 85 -18.79 4.52 -19.16
CA GLU A 85 -19.34 5.66 -18.44
C GLU A 85 -18.77 5.65 -17.01
N ALA A 86 -18.17 6.77 -16.60
CA ALA A 86 -17.72 6.93 -15.23
C ALA A 86 -18.95 7.05 -14.31
N GLU A 87 -19.07 6.17 -13.33
CA GLU A 87 -20.10 6.25 -12.31
C GLU A 87 -19.74 7.39 -11.33
N ILE A 88 -20.57 8.44 -11.30
CA ILE A 88 -20.40 9.57 -10.38
C ILE A 88 -21.47 9.42 -9.29
N ILE A 89 -21.00 9.12 -8.07
CA ILE A 89 -21.87 8.86 -6.92
C ILE A 89 -21.62 9.94 -5.87
N LYS A 90 -22.67 10.45 -5.23
CA LYS A 90 -22.54 11.29 -4.04
C LYS A 90 -22.03 10.47 -2.87
N VAL A 91 -21.23 11.08 -1.99
CA VAL A 91 -20.70 10.40 -0.81
C VAL A 91 -21.81 9.85 0.10
N GLU A 92 -22.93 10.55 0.21
CA GLU A 92 -24.11 10.12 0.99
C GLU A 92 -24.80 8.85 0.44
N ASP A 93 -24.63 8.59 -0.87
CA ASP A 93 -25.20 7.43 -1.56
C ASP A 93 -24.22 6.24 -1.62
N MET A 94 -22.97 6.43 -1.14
CA MET A 94 -21.96 5.37 -1.11
C MET A 94 -22.29 4.34 -0.05
N GLN A 95 -22.25 3.07 -0.45
CA GLN A 95 -22.32 1.97 0.50
C GLN A 95 -20.94 1.73 1.12
N PHE A 96 -20.80 2.04 2.40
CA PHE A 96 -19.56 1.79 3.13
C PHE A 96 -19.61 0.39 3.76
N PRO A 97 -18.53 -0.41 3.63
CA PRO A 97 -18.44 -1.68 4.35
C PRO A 97 -18.39 -1.42 5.85
N ASN A 98 -19.00 -2.30 6.62
CA ASN A 98 -18.88 -2.27 8.07
C ASN A 98 -17.46 -2.74 8.45
N PHE A 99 -16.56 -1.81 8.73
CA PHE A 99 -15.17 -2.12 9.09
C PHE A 99 -15.10 -2.74 10.48
N LYS A 100 -14.51 -3.93 10.55
CA LYS A 100 -14.19 -4.57 11.83
C LYS A 100 -13.07 -3.79 12.53
N LEU A 101 -13.13 -3.75 13.85
CA LEU A 101 -12.09 -3.19 14.71
C LEU A 101 -11.40 -4.34 15.45
N TYR A 102 -10.10 -4.48 15.28
CA TYR A 102 -9.30 -5.53 15.90
C TYR A 102 -8.51 -4.94 17.07
N LYS A 103 -8.75 -5.46 18.26
CA LYS A 103 -8.08 -5.03 19.49
C LYS A 103 -6.99 -6.00 19.87
N THR A 104 -5.89 -5.45 20.40
CA THR A 104 -4.81 -6.23 21.04
C THR A 104 -5.03 -6.35 22.53
N GLY A 105 -5.90 -5.53 23.11
CA GLY A 105 -6.05 -5.36 24.56
C GLY A 105 -4.86 -4.66 25.20
N LYS A 106 -3.97 -4.07 24.42
CA LYS A 106 -2.78 -3.35 24.85
C LYS A 106 -2.85 -1.87 24.48
N LYS A 107 -2.00 -1.05 25.08
CA LYS A 107 -1.99 0.40 24.87
C LYS A 107 -1.76 0.84 23.42
N ILE A 108 -1.17 0.01 22.59
CA ILE A 108 -0.97 0.27 21.16
C ILE A 108 -2.29 0.51 20.43
N ASP A 109 -3.40 -0.03 20.89
CA ASP A 109 -4.72 0.16 20.29
C ASP A 109 -5.09 1.65 20.16
N ALA A 110 -4.73 2.45 21.17
CA ALA A 110 -4.98 3.90 21.18
C ALA A 110 -4.17 4.67 20.11
N LEU A 111 -3.10 4.09 19.57
CA LEU A 111 -2.32 4.71 18.48
C LEU A 111 -2.98 4.54 17.11
N PHE A 112 -3.70 3.44 16.90
CA PHE A 112 -4.28 3.12 15.59
C PHE A 112 -5.54 3.93 15.26
N SER A 113 -6.39 4.18 16.24
CA SER A 113 -7.66 4.88 16.01
C SER A 113 -8.17 5.59 17.27
N ASP A 114 -9.05 6.59 17.06
CA ASP A 114 -9.74 7.34 18.11
C ASP A 114 -11.14 6.76 18.44
N HIS A 115 -11.31 5.45 18.31
CA HIS A 115 -12.59 4.82 18.59
C HIS A 115 -12.95 4.97 20.08
N GLU A 116 -14.23 5.28 20.39
CA GLU A 116 -14.74 5.52 21.75
C GLU A 116 -14.43 4.37 22.71
N GLU A 117 -14.37 3.15 22.21
CA GLU A 117 -14.07 1.96 22.99
C GLU A 117 -12.56 1.72 23.24
N GLY A 118 -11.69 2.71 23.03
CA GLY A 118 -10.27 2.62 23.35
C GLY A 118 -9.35 2.29 22.18
N GLY A 119 -9.82 2.48 20.96
CA GLY A 119 -8.99 2.32 19.75
C GLY A 119 -8.92 0.90 19.22
N GLY A 120 -7.98 0.67 18.32
CA GLY A 120 -7.73 -0.62 17.66
C GLY A 120 -7.40 -0.48 16.18
N LEU A 121 -6.97 -1.58 15.58
CA LEU A 121 -6.65 -1.65 14.16
C LEU A 121 -7.93 -1.83 13.33
N TYR A 122 -8.24 -0.87 12.47
CA TYR A 122 -9.36 -0.98 11.55
C TYR A 122 -9.06 -1.95 10.41
N GLY A 123 -10.03 -2.82 10.09
CA GLY A 123 -10.09 -3.50 8.81
C GLY A 123 -10.17 -2.51 7.65
N GLY A 124 -9.85 -2.96 6.44
CA GLY A 124 -9.86 -2.09 5.25
C GLY A 124 -8.75 -1.03 5.26
N THR A 125 -7.60 -1.32 5.88
CA THR A 125 -6.48 -0.37 5.98
C THR A 125 -5.16 -0.98 5.54
N VAL A 126 -4.29 -0.15 4.96
CA VAL A 126 -2.88 -0.50 4.69
C VAL A 126 -1.98 0.36 5.55
N ASN A 127 -1.24 -0.28 6.46
CA ASN A 127 -0.37 0.37 7.41
C ASN A 127 1.08 -0.03 7.14
N ILE A 128 1.96 0.93 6.94
CA ILE A 128 3.39 0.68 6.78
C ILE A 128 4.09 0.87 8.12
N VAL A 129 4.92 -0.10 8.48
CA VAL A 129 5.72 -0.08 9.71
C VAL A 129 7.18 0.11 9.34
N ILE A 130 7.74 1.26 9.65
CA ILE A 130 9.11 1.63 9.32
C ILE A 130 9.99 1.71 10.56
N GLY A 131 11.28 1.50 10.40
CA GLY A 131 12.27 1.62 11.47
C GLY A 131 13.61 1.01 11.10
N GLU A 132 14.62 1.32 11.88
CA GLU A 132 15.98 0.81 11.68
C GLU A 132 16.05 -0.71 11.88
N SER A 133 17.11 -1.32 11.34
CA SER A 133 17.38 -2.74 11.60
C SER A 133 17.64 -2.96 13.10
N GLY A 134 17.05 -4.03 13.66
CA GLY A 134 17.24 -4.38 15.08
C GLY A 134 16.38 -3.58 16.07
N VAL A 135 15.59 -2.58 15.65
CA VAL A 135 14.71 -1.84 16.56
C VAL A 135 13.56 -2.67 17.12
N GLY A 136 13.22 -3.82 16.51
CA GLY A 136 12.20 -4.74 17.00
C GLY A 136 10.88 -4.73 16.19
N LYS A 137 10.88 -4.27 14.93
CA LYS A 137 9.68 -4.22 14.08
C LYS A 137 8.93 -5.55 14.04
N SER A 138 9.61 -6.63 13.62
CA SER A 138 9.01 -7.97 13.53
C SER A 138 8.50 -8.45 14.88
N THR A 139 9.24 -8.20 15.96
CA THR A 139 8.85 -8.60 17.31
C THR A 139 7.55 -7.91 17.75
N VAL A 140 7.46 -6.58 17.57
CA VAL A 140 6.28 -5.81 17.94
C VAL A 140 5.07 -6.22 17.09
N MET A 141 5.26 -6.43 15.79
CA MET A 141 4.16 -6.81 14.90
C MET A 141 3.69 -8.25 15.11
N LEU A 142 4.57 -9.18 15.40
CA LEU A 142 4.20 -10.56 15.76
C LEU A 142 3.49 -10.62 17.12
N ASP A 143 3.94 -9.84 18.12
CA ASP A 143 3.25 -9.68 19.40
C ASP A 143 1.85 -9.07 19.21
N LEU A 144 1.70 -8.09 18.29
CA LEU A 144 0.41 -7.53 17.91
C LEU A 144 -0.51 -8.60 17.33
N LEU A 145 -0.06 -9.37 16.33
CA LEU A 145 -0.87 -10.44 15.73
C LEU A 145 -1.28 -11.49 16.74
N ALA A 146 -0.36 -11.94 17.59
CA ALA A 146 -0.66 -12.90 18.64
C ALA A 146 -1.69 -12.35 19.63
N SER A 147 -1.56 -11.08 20.03
CA SER A 147 -2.51 -10.42 20.93
C SER A 147 -3.89 -10.24 20.30
N VAL A 148 -3.95 -9.88 19.00
CA VAL A 148 -5.22 -9.83 18.28
C VAL A 148 -5.90 -11.20 18.24
N THR A 149 -5.15 -12.28 17.97
CA THR A 149 -5.69 -13.64 17.96
C THR A 149 -6.27 -14.03 19.32
N ASP A 150 -5.64 -13.59 20.42
CA ASP A 150 -6.13 -13.85 21.77
C ASP A 150 -7.41 -13.05 22.11
N GLN A 151 -7.49 -11.81 21.67
CA GLN A 151 -8.64 -10.93 21.94
C GLN A 151 -9.81 -11.12 20.96
N ASN A 152 -9.52 -11.61 19.75
CA ASN A 152 -10.50 -11.79 18.67
C ASN A 152 -10.37 -13.20 18.10
N PRO A 153 -10.92 -14.24 18.75
CA PRO A 153 -10.71 -15.64 18.36
C PRO A 153 -11.20 -15.99 16.95
N GLU A 154 -12.16 -15.23 16.43
CA GLU A 154 -12.70 -15.39 15.07
C GLU A 154 -11.86 -14.70 13.98
N ALA A 155 -10.88 -13.86 14.37
CA ALA A 155 -10.05 -13.15 13.42
C ALA A 155 -9.05 -14.10 12.75
N LYS A 156 -9.05 -14.10 11.42
CA LYS A 156 -8.12 -14.85 10.60
C LYS A 156 -6.90 -14.01 10.32
N VAL A 157 -5.80 -14.29 10.99
CA VAL A 157 -4.54 -13.58 10.78
C VAL A 157 -3.58 -14.41 9.92
N LEU A 158 -2.70 -13.72 9.16
CA LEU A 158 -1.63 -14.35 8.40
C LEU A 158 -0.33 -13.55 8.56
N TYR A 159 0.74 -14.23 8.88
CA TYR A 159 2.10 -13.70 8.80
C TYR A 159 2.78 -14.19 7.52
N ILE A 160 3.20 -13.29 6.65
CA ILE A 160 3.97 -13.57 5.43
C ILE A 160 5.41 -13.15 5.70
N SER A 161 6.29 -14.13 5.87
CA SER A 161 7.71 -13.90 6.09
C SER A 161 8.51 -14.08 4.80
N SER A 162 9.25 -13.05 4.40
CA SER A 162 10.19 -13.09 3.27
C SER A 162 11.65 -13.16 3.72
N GLU A 163 11.93 -12.87 5.00
CA GLU A 163 13.29 -12.79 5.54
C GLU A 163 13.66 -13.98 6.43
N MET A 164 12.71 -14.45 7.25
CA MET A 164 12.98 -15.48 8.24
C MET A 164 12.93 -16.89 7.66
N THR A 165 13.90 -17.70 8.02
CA THR A 165 13.89 -19.13 7.76
C THR A 165 13.06 -19.88 8.83
N ARG A 166 12.79 -21.18 8.61
CA ARG A 166 12.13 -22.03 9.62
C ARG A 166 12.90 -22.04 10.95
N ASN A 167 14.24 -21.98 10.89
CA ASN A 167 15.06 -21.96 12.09
C ASN A 167 14.90 -20.65 12.85
N ASP A 168 14.85 -19.51 12.15
CA ASP A 168 14.63 -18.20 12.76
C ASP A 168 13.27 -18.15 13.44
N ILE A 169 12.20 -18.62 12.77
CA ILE A 169 10.86 -18.75 13.35
C ILE A 169 10.87 -19.63 14.60
N LEU A 170 11.61 -20.76 14.59
CA LEU A 170 11.72 -21.60 15.76
C LEU A 170 12.37 -20.88 16.96
N PHE A 171 13.41 -20.07 16.72
CA PHE A 171 14.03 -19.26 17.78
C PHE A 171 13.08 -18.19 18.32
N TYR A 172 12.33 -17.52 17.43
CA TYR A 172 11.28 -16.58 17.83
C TYR A 172 10.20 -17.28 18.66
N TYR A 173 9.71 -18.43 18.22
CA TYR A 173 8.71 -19.21 18.95
C TYR A 173 9.19 -19.65 20.34
N LYS A 174 10.44 -20.13 20.44
CA LYS A 174 11.01 -20.50 21.75
C LYS A 174 11.08 -19.31 22.71
N LYS A 175 11.34 -18.12 22.18
CA LYS A 175 11.43 -16.90 22.98
C LYS A 175 10.05 -16.31 23.28
N THR A 176 9.13 -16.36 22.32
CA THR A 176 7.79 -15.76 22.41
C THR A 176 6.75 -16.81 21.98
N PRO A 177 6.36 -17.75 22.88
CA PRO A 177 5.47 -18.86 22.52
C PRO A 177 4.09 -18.44 21.98
N SER A 178 3.62 -17.23 22.30
CA SER A 178 2.35 -16.69 21.81
C SER A 178 2.25 -16.62 20.29
N ILE A 179 3.38 -16.41 19.59
CA ILE A 179 3.40 -16.39 18.12
C ILE A 179 3.07 -17.74 17.48
N GLY A 180 3.14 -18.84 18.23
CA GLY A 180 2.77 -20.17 17.74
C GLY A 180 1.32 -20.30 17.28
N LYS A 181 0.46 -19.36 17.65
CA LYS A 181 -0.95 -19.26 17.21
C LYS A 181 -1.11 -18.56 15.85
N VAL A 182 -0.05 -17.91 15.34
CA VAL A 182 -0.09 -17.11 14.12
C VAL A 182 0.23 -17.98 12.91
N PRO A 183 -0.72 -18.25 11.99
CA PRO A 183 -0.45 -18.91 10.73
C PRO A 183 0.63 -18.17 9.94
N THR A 184 1.62 -18.91 9.45
CA THR A 184 2.81 -18.31 8.83
C THR A 184 3.06 -18.88 7.44
N LEU A 185 3.23 -18.01 6.45
CA LEU A 185 3.67 -18.31 5.09
C LEU A 185 5.15 -17.93 4.95
N LEU A 186 6.01 -18.92 4.71
CA LEU A 186 7.43 -18.69 4.45
C LEU A 186 7.67 -18.56 2.94
N LEU A 187 7.84 -17.32 2.44
CA LEU A 187 8.00 -17.05 1.01
C LEU A 187 9.26 -17.66 0.41
N MET A 188 10.31 -17.86 1.22
CA MET A 188 11.56 -18.49 0.77
C MET A 188 11.35 -19.90 0.20
N ASP A 189 10.36 -20.63 0.69
CA ASP A 189 10.04 -21.98 0.21
C ASP A 189 9.53 -21.96 -1.26
N TYR A 190 9.04 -20.81 -1.74
CA TYR A 190 8.41 -20.66 -3.06
C TYR A 190 9.24 -19.88 -4.08
N VAL A 191 10.35 -19.25 -3.68
CA VAL A 191 11.20 -18.47 -4.60
C VAL A 191 11.66 -19.32 -5.79
N LYS A 192 12.05 -20.57 -5.56
CA LYS A 192 12.53 -21.48 -6.61
C LYS A 192 11.43 -22.05 -7.52
N THR A 193 10.16 -21.85 -7.17
CA THR A 193 9.03 -22.37 -7.98
C THR A 193 8.75 -21.53 -9.22
N GLY A 194 9.27 -20.30 -9.25
CA GLY A 194 8.95 -19.33 -10.32
C GLY A 194 7.53 -18.77 -10.27
N GLN A 195 6.75 -19.07 -9.20
CA GLN A 195 5.33 -18.68 -9.06
C GLN A 195 5.08 -17.82 -7.82
N LEU A 196 6.05 -16.99 -7.45
CA LEU A 196 5.96 -16.16 -6.24
C LEU A 196 4.78 -15.17 -6.28
N ASP A 197 4.48 -14.64 -7.46
CA ASP A 197 3.32 -13.80 -7.73
C ASP A 197 2.01 -14.52 -7.39
N LYS A 198 1.85 -15.77 -7.82
CA LYS A 198 0.66 -16.57 -7.55
C LYS A 198 0.50 -16.90 -6.07
N VAL A 199 1.59 -17.17 -5.39
CA VAL A 199 1.59 -17.43 -3.96
C VAL A 199 1.12 -16.21 -3.18
N LEU A 200 1.61 -15.02 -3.55
CA LEU A 200 1.18 -13.76 -2.96
C LEU A 200 -0.28 -13.44 -3.29
N GLU A 201 -0.69 -13.58 -4.57
CA GLU A 201 -2.10 -13.41 -4.97
C GLU A 201 -3.03 -14.30 -4.14
N ASN A 202 -2.70 -15.57 -3.96
CA ASN A 202 -3.49 -16.50 -3.16
C ASN A 202 -3.53 -16.10 -1.67
N ALA A 203 -2.40 -15.63 -1.12
CA ALA A 203 -2.33 -15.20 0.26
C ALA A 203 -3.20 -13.94 0.51
N PHE A 204 -3.09 -12.92 -0.34
CA PHE A 204 -3.87 -11.70 -0.18
C PHE A 204 -5.36 -11.87 -0.49
N ASN A 205 -5.73 -12.82 -1.36
CA ASN A 205 -7.13 -13.17 -1.65
C ASN A 205 -7.68 -14.29 -0.74
N GLY A 206 -6.91 -14.76 0.25
CA GLY A 206 -7.25 -15.90 1.10
C GLY A 206 -8.32 -15.63 2.17
N GLY A 207 -8.91 -14.43 2.20
CA GLY A 207 -9.97 -14.06 3.15
C GLY A 207 -9.47 -13.90 4.58
N TYR A 208 -8.25 -13.39 4.73
CA TYR A 208 -7.69 -13.02 6.03
C TYR A 208 -8.19 -11.65 6.48
N ASP A 209 -8.43 -11.53 7.78
CA ASP A 209 -8.81 -10.27 8.42
C ASP A 209 -7.60 -9.35 8.61
N ILE A 210 -6.42 -9.94 8.91
CA ILE A 210 -5.17 -9.20 9.06
C ILE A 210 -4.03 -9.96 8.38
N ILE A 211 -3.24 -9.24 7.58
CA ILE A 211 -2.02 -9.76 6.96
C ILE A 211 -0.83 -8.92 7.41
N LEU A 212 0.19 -9.57 7.97
CA LEU A 212 1.50 -8.97 8.23
C LEU A 212 2.48 -9.43 7.16
N LEU A 213 3.08 -8.48 6.42
CA LEU A 213 4.12 -8.72 5.42
C LEU A 213 5.48 -8.26 5.97
N ASP A 214 6.43 -9.17 6.13
CA ASP A 214 7.78 -8.90 6.65
C ASP A 214 8.86 -9.49 5.73
N SER A 215 9.49 -8.69 4.88
CA SER A 215 9.31 -7.27 4.69
C SER A 215 8.85 -6.95 3.26
N HIS A 216 8.19 -5.82 3.10
CA HIS A 216 7.79 -5.30 1.78
C HIS A 216 8.99 -5.17 0.84
N GLN A 217 10.11 -4.60 1.33
CA GLN A 217 11.30 -4.41 0.52
C GLN A 217 11.90 -5.73 0.03
N ASP A 218 11.96 -6.75 0.88
CA ASP A 218 12.55 -8.03 0.52
C ASP A 218 11.65 -8.79 -0.49
N VAL A 219 10.33 -8.69 -0.34
CA VAL A 219 9.39 -9.21 -1.36
C VAL A 219 9.61 -8.55 -2.71
N LEU A 220 9.83 -7.22 -2.78
CA LEU A 220 10.13 -6.55 -4.03
C LEU A 220 11.43 -7.06 -4.68
N VAL A 221 12.46 -7.32 -3.87
CA VAL A 221 13.71 -7.90 -4.37
C VAL A 221 13.45 -9.27 -4.98
N LYS A 222 12.74 -10.14 -4.27
CA LYS A 222 12.42 -11.50 -4.74
C LYS A 222 11.54 -11.52 -5.99
N LEU A 223 10.54 -10.65 -6.08
CA LEU A 223 9.71 -10.53 -7.29
C LEU A 223 10.55 -10.12 -8.51
N LYS A 224 11.51 -9.21 -8.32
CA LYS A 224 12.43 -8.83 -9.40
C LYS A 224 13.36 -9.98 -9.83
N GLU A 225 13.88 -10.71 -8.86
CA GLU A 225 14.76 -11.85 -9.11
C GLU A 225 14.03 -13.00 -9.82
N VAL A 226 12.82 -13.33 -9.38
CA VAL A 226 12.04 -14.45 -9.92
C VAL A 226 11.44 -14.12 -11.28
N HIS A 227 10.90 -12.91 -11.46
CA HIS A 227 10.11 -12.56 -12.64
C HIS A 227 10.82 -11.57 -13.57
N GLY A 228 12.00 -11.05 -13.24
CA GLY A 228 12.68 -10.02 -14.01
C GLY A 228 11.94 -8.67 -14.04
N TRP A 229 11.07 -8.41 -13.08
CA TRP A 229 10.25 -7.20 -13.05
C TRP A 229 11.08 -5.95 -12.77
N LYS A 230 10.67 -4.82 -13.38
CA LYS A 230 11.22 -3.51 -13.02
C LYS A 230 10.76 -3.13 -11.60
N SER A 231 11.62 -2.43 -10.85
CA SER A 231 11.33 -2.02 -9.46
C SER A 231 10.00 -1.27 -9.32
N THR A 232 9.73 -0.33 -10.23
CA THR A 232 8.48 0.44 -10.23
C THR A 232 7.24 -0.43 -10.48
N TYR A 233 7.35 -1.44 -11.35
CA TYR A 233 6.25 -2.37 -11.61
C TYR A 233 6.01 -3.28 -10.40
N ALA A 234 7.06 -3.88 -9.84
CA ALA A 234 6.95 -4.74 -8.67
C ALA A 234 6.33 -3.98 -7.47
N GLU A 235 6.77 -2.74 -7.23
CA GLU A 235 6.23 -1.89 -6.15
C GLU A 235 4.75 -1.54 -6.40
N SER A 236 4.41 -1.11 -7.61
CA SER A 236 3.02 -0.79 -7.97
C SER A 236 2.10 -2.01 -7.87
N TRP A 237 2.57 -3.17 -8.31
CA TRP A 237 1.82 -4.42 -8.26
C TRP A 237 1.58 -4.88 -6.81
N LEU A 238 2.63 -4.91 -5.97
CA LEU A 238 2.51 -5.33 -4.57
C LEU A 238 1.64 -4.35 -3.77
N THR A 239 1.85 -3.05 -3.96
CA THR A 239 1.05 -2.00 -3.31
C THR A 239 -0.42 -2.09 -3.75
N GLY A 240 -0.67 -2.28 -5.04
CA GLY A 240 -2.03 -2.49 -5.57
C GLY A 240 -2.72 -3.68 -4.94
N MET A 241 -2.01 -4.81 -4.78
CA MET A 241 -2.55 -6.01 -4.13
C MET A 241 -2.89 -5.77 -2.65
N MET A 242 -2.04 -5.05 -1.90
CA MET A 242 -2.33 -4.68 -0.52
C MET A 242 -3.58 -3.80 -0.41
N ILE A 243 -3.73 -2.81 -1.31
CA ILE A 243 -4.90 -1.93 -1.36
C ILE A 243 -6.16 -2.73 -1.74
N ASP A 244 -6.08 -3.58 -2.76
CA ASP A 244 -7.18 -4.43 -3.20
C ASP A 244 -7.68 -5.36 -2.08
N ALA A 245 -6.78 -5.96 -1.31
CA ALA A 245 -7.14 -6.78 -0.15
C ALA A 245 -7.83 -5.94 0.93
N ALA A 246 -7.37 -4.71 1.18
CA ALA A 246 -8.00 -3.81 2.13
C ALA A 246 -9.40 -3.38 1.66
N GLU A 247 -9.55 -2.96 0.41
CA GLU A 247 -10.80 -2.42 -0.12
C GLU A 247 -11.87 -3.51 -0.36
N LYS A 248 -11.47 -4.65 -0.95
CA LYS A 248 -12.42 -5.70 -1.37
C LYS A 248 -12.79 -6.68 -0.25
N SER A 249 -11.82 -7.01 0.61
CA SER A 249 -12.01 -8.01 1.67
C SER A 249 -12.14 -7.40 3.06
N GLY A 250 -11.92 -6.10 3.21
CA GLY A 250 -11.86 -5.45 4.52
C GLY A 250 -10.62 -5.87 5.34
N CYS A 251 -9.58 -6.40 4.69
CA CYS A 251 -8.35 -6.83 5.33
C CYS A 251 -7.56 -5.64 5.88
N ALA A 252 -7.02 -5.74 7.09
CA ALA A 252 -5.99 -4.84 7.59
C ALA A 252 -4.60 -5.37 7.19
N VAL A 253 -3.89 -4.64 6.34
CA VAL A 253 -2.53 -5.01 5.93
C VAL A 253 -1.52 -4.20 6.75
N LEU A 254 -0.59 -4.91 7.39
CA LEU A 254 0.59 -4.37 8.06
C LEU A 254 1.81 -4.77 7.24
N ALA A 255 2.57 -3.81 6.69
CA ALA A 255 3.74 -4.13 5.89
C ALA A 255 5.00 -3.48 6.49
N ILE A 256 5.96 -4.31 6.86
CA ILE A 256 7.23 -3.85 7.40
C ILE A 256 8.12 -3.36 6.26
N GLN A 257 8.71 -2.17 6.45
CA GLN A 257 9.62 -1.54 5.53
C GLN A 257 10.89 -1.09 6.25
N HIS A 258 12.04 -1.22 5.60
CA HIS A 258 13.31 -0.79 6.15
C HIS A 258 13.55 0.71 5.96
N MET A 259 14.39 1.27 6.83
CA MET A 259 14.95 2.61 6.67
C MET A 259 16.40 2.52 6.20
N THR A 260 16.85 3.53 5.46
CA THR A 260 18.28 3.70 5.13
C THR A 260 19.07 4.04 6.39
N LYS A 261 20.41 3.85 6.37
CA LYS A 261 21.30 4.28 7.45
C LYS A 261 21.24 5.79 7.74
N GLY A 262 20.72 6.59 6.82
CA GLY A 262 20.51 8.03 6.99
C GLY A 262 19.14 8.41 7.58
N GLY A 263 18.37 7.43 8.08
CA GLY A 263 17.05 7.68 8.67
C GLY A 263 15.96 8.02 7.64
N THR A 264 16.27 7.92 6.34
CA THR A 264 15.32 8.14 5.27
C THR A 264 14.59 6.83 4.94
N TYR A 265 13.34 6.95 4.58
CA TYR A 265 12.50 5.86 4.15
C TYR A 265 13.02 5.21 2.83
N VAL A 266 13.09 3.88 2.80
CA VAL A 266 13.41 3.11 1.59
C VAL A 266 12.09 2.81 0.88
N GLY A 267 11.81 3.51 -0.20
CA GLY A 267 10.59 3.31 -0.99
C GLY A 267 10.22 4.56 -1.76
N SER A 268 9.28 4.44 -2.65
CA SER A 268 8.78 5.60 -3.39
C SER A 268 7.85 6.45 -2.52
N THR A 269 7.75 7.73 -2.84
CA THR A 269 6.74 8.63 -2.25
C THR A 269 5.32 8.12 -2.53
N TYR A 270 5.14 7.31 -3.57
CA TYR A 270 3.87 6.65 -3.91
C TYR A 270 3.34 5.81 -2.74
N LEU A 271 4.18 4.93 -2.15
CA LEU A 271 3.74 4.07 -1.05
C LEU A 271 3.26 4.90 0.17
N LYS A 272 3.95 6.02 0.46
CA LYS A 272 3.52 6.95 1.52
C LYS A 272 2.14 7.56 1.25
N HIS A 273 1.85 7.90 -0.01
CA HIS A 273 0.57 8.51 -0.36
C HIS A 273 -0.56 7.48 -0.48
N ALA A 274 -0.27 6.30 -1.01
CA ALA A 274 -1.24 5.24 -1.26
C ALA A 274 -1.77 4.58 0.03
N THR A 275 -0.97 4.54 1.11
CA THR A 275 -1.30 3.81 2.34
C THR A 275 -2.10 4.63 3.34
N THR A 276 -2.82 3.96 4.25
CA THR A 276 -3.68 4.57 5.27
C THR A 276 -2.85 5.22 6.37
N ALA A 277 -1.85 4.52 6.88
CA ALA A 277 -1.02 4.98 7.99
C ALA A 277 0.44 4.57 7.83
N MET A 278 1.32 5.31 8.51
CA MET A 278 2.74 4.99 8.65
C MET A 278 3.13 5.05 10.11
N MET A 279 3.47 3.90 10.67
CA MET A 279 4.00 3.74 12.02
C MET A 279 5.53 3.74 11.96
N GLU A 280 6.15 4.50 12.85
CA GLU A 280 7.60 4.54 13.02
C GLU A 280 7.98 3.88 14.33
N ILE A 281 8.92 2.93 14.26
CA ILE A 281 9.53 2.31 15.44
C ILE A 281 10.98 2.77 15.50
N ARG A 282 11.34 3.47 16.57
CA ARG A 282 12.62 4.15 16.70
C ARG A 282 13.24 3.96 18.08
N PHE A 283 14.52 4.31 18.18
CA PHE A 283 15.18 4.62 19.44
C PHE A 283 15.14 6.13 19.68
N ASP A 284 14.95 6.55 20.91
CA ASP A 284 15.19 7.93 21.33
C ASP A 284 16.68 8.15 21.59
N LEU A 285 17.05 9.38 21.97
CA LEU A 285 18.43 9.77 22.28
C LEU A 285 19.03 9.00 23.46
N SER A 286 18.19 8.44 24.34
CA SER A 286 18.62 7.61 25.47
C SER A 286 18.72 6.12 25.14
N GLY A 287 18.39 5.72 23.90
CA GLY A 287 18.37 4.35 23.43
C GLY A 287 17.12 3.58 23.82
N GLN A 288 16.07 4.25 24.30
CA GLN A 288 14.77 3.64 24.58
C GLN A 288 13.94 3.52 23.30
N ARG A 289 13.21 2.39 23.17
CA ARG A 289 12.35 2.13 22.01
C ARG A 289 11.01 2.81 22.17
N TYR A 290 10.49 3.36 21.06
CA TYR A 290 9.15 3.92 21.02
C TYR A 290 8.50 3.71 19.66
N LEU A 291 7.16 3.83 19.64
CA LEU A 291 6.31 3.84 18.46
C LEU A 291 5.68 5.22 18.34
N GLU A 292 5.56 5.70 17.12
CA GLU A 292 4.77 6.90 16.79
C GLU A 292 4.20 6.76 15.37
N PHE A 293 3.19 7.54 15.01
CA PHE A 293 2.70 7.61 13.65
C PHE A 293 3.13 8.91 12.99
N SER A 294 3.81 8.82 11.85
CA SER A 294 4.06 9.99 10.99
C SER A 294 2.89 10.31 10.06
N LYS A 295 1.94 9.39 9.94
CA LYS A 295 0.69 9.53 9.19
C LYS A 295 -0.34 8.55 9.73
N ASN A 296 -1.57 9.02 9.99
CA ASN A 296 -2.71 8.16 10.27
C ASN A 296 -4.02 8.82 9.83
N ARG A 297 -4.69 8.23 8.83
CA ARG A 297 -5.97 8.73 8.30
C ARG A 297 -7.18 8.26 9.12
N ARG A 298 -7.00 7.38 10.10
CA ARG A 298 -8.07 6.85 10.95
C ARG A 298 -8.14 7.51 12.33
N GLY A 299 -7.42 8.61 12.52
CA GLY A 299 -7.29 9.24 13.81
C GLY A 299 -6.30 8.49 14.70
N GLY A 300 -6.56 8.49 15.98
CA GLY A 300 -5.65 7.93 16.97
C GLY A 300 -4.66 8.95 17.51
N SER A 301 -4.20 8.70 18.71
CA SER A 301 -3.27 9.62 19.39
C SER A 301 -1.83 9.50 18.88
N GLY A 302 -1.56 8.57 17.96
CA GLY A 302 -0.21 8.21 17.55
C GLY A 302 0.54 9.24 16.71
N THR A 303 -0.14 10.21 16.08
CA THR A 303 0.52 11.19 15.20
C THR A 303 1.34 12.25 15.93
N ASN A 304 1.16 12.42 17.23
CA ASN A 304 1.90 13.39 18.04
C ASN A 304 2.35 12.80 19.38
N LYS A 305 2.22 11.49 19.58
CA LYS A 305 2.52 10.83 20.84
C LYS A 305 3.41 9.63 20.62
N ARG A 306 4.37 9.49 21.53
CA ARG A 306 5.28 8.35 21.55
C ARG A 306 4.81 7.34 22.58
N LEU A 307 4.60 6.12 22.15
CA LEU A 307 4.36 5.00 23.04
C LEU A 307 5.69 4.24 23.25
N TYR A 308 6.29 4.43 24.41
CA TYR A 308 7.52 3.73 24.78
C TYR A 308 7.23 2.28 25.14
N TYR A 309 8.20 1.41 24.86
CA TYR A 309 8.08 0.00 25.20
C TYR A 309 9.43 -0.64 25.47
N THR A 310 9.39 -1.76 26.18
CA THR A 310 10.51 -2.66 26.39
C THR A 310 10.15 -4.07 25.92
N LEU A 311 11.16 -4.91 25.74
CA LEU A 311 10.97 -6.33 25.51
C LEU A 311 11.35 -7.04 26.83
N ASP A 312 10.43 -7.80 27.39
CA ASP A 312 10.72 -8.60 28.58
C ASP A 312 11.61 -9.82 28.25
N ASN A 313 11.93 -10.61 29.26
CA ASN A 313 12.78 -11.81 29.12
C ASN A 313 12.14 -12.90 28.21
N THR A 314 10.83 -12.84 28.02
CA THR A 314 10.08 -13.75 27.12
C THR A 314 9.94 -13.19 25.71
N GLY A 315 10.44 -11.98 25.46
CA GLY A 315 10.30 -11.27 24.21
C GLY A 315 8.93 -10.62 23.99
N ALA A 316 8.05 -10.66 25.00
CA ALA A 316 6.78 -9.97 24.96
C ALA A 316 7.00 -8.44 25.02
N VAL A 317 6.14 -7.72 24.34
CA VAL A 317 6.18 -6.25 24.30
C VAL A 317 5.43 -5.69 25.49
N VAL A 318 6.14 -4.94 26.33
CA VAL A 318 5.59 -4.25 27.50
C VAL A 318 5.60 -2.76 27.27
N TYR A 319 4.42 -2.17 27.15
CA TYR A 319 4.25 -0.73 26.92
C TYR A 319 4.33 0.08 28.21
N ASP A 320 4.98 1.25 28.16
CA ASP A 320 5.03 2.21 29.26
C ASP A 320 3.77 3.08 29.25
N GLU A 321 2.71 2.57 29.87
CA GLU A 321 1.41 3.24 29.92
C GLU A 321 1.45 4.51 30.78
N HIS A 322 2.30 4.54 31.83
CA HIS A 322 2.42 5.70 32.70
C HIS A 322 2.96 6.90 31.93
N ARG A 323 4.10 6.71 31.28
CA ARG A 323 4.74 7.74 30.45
C ARG A 323 3.83 8.20 29.29
N PHE A 324 3.05 7.29 28.74
CA PHE A 324 2.09 7.64 27.71
C PHE A 324 0.99 8.56 28.24
N LYS A 325 0.42 8.28 29.41
CA LYS A 325 -0.57 9.14 30.06
C LYS A 325 -0.02 10.52 30.41
N GLU A 326 1.20 10.59 30.95
CA GLU A 326 1.87 11.87 31.23
C GLU A 326 2.01 12.72 29.95
N THR A 327 2.40 12.09 28.84
CA THR A 327 2.48 12.78 27.55
C THR A 327 1.12 13.26 27.06
N GLU A 328 0.05 12.48 27.27
CA GLU A 328 -1.32 12.89 26.94
C GLU A 328 -1.77 14.11 27.76
N GLU A 329 -1.47 14.13 29.04
CA GLU A 329 -1.80 15.25 29.93
C GLU A 329 -1.02 16.52 29.54
N MET A 330 0.28 16.40 29.28
CA MET A 330 1.10 17.53 28.82
C MET A 330 0.56 18.14 27.52
N LEU A 331 0.24 17.32 26.52
CA LEU A 331 -0.30 17.80 25.25
C LEU A 331 -1.68 18.46 25.41
N LYS A 332 -2.51 17.99 26.33
CA LYS A 332 -3.80 18.65 26.66
C LYS A 332 -3.58 20.01 27.28
N ILE A 333 -2.59 20.13 28.18
CA ILE A 333 -2.25 21.43 28.83
C ILE A 333 -1.75 22.39 27.77
N GLU A 334 -0.80 21.98 26.92
CA GLU A 334 -0.23 22.78 25.85
C GLU A 334 -1.30 23.23 24.83
N SER A 335 -2.19 22.33 24.43
CA SER A 335 -3.31 22.66 23.56
C SER A 335 -4.24 23.69 24.17
N ASN A 336 -4.57 23.56 25.45
CA ASN A 336 -5.41 24.51 26.16
C ASN A 336 -4.74 25.89 26.33
N GLU A 337 -3.43 25.92 26.56
CA GLU A 337 -2.65 27.17 26.61
C GLU A 337 -2.60 27.84 25.23
N ASN A 338 -2.40 27.11 24.16
CA ASN A 338 -2.43 27.62 22.79
C ASN A 338 -3.81 28.21 22.44
N ILE A 339 -4.90 27.54 22.81
CA ILE A 339 -6.27 28.06 22.63
C ILE A 339 -6.44 29.37 23.41
N ARG A 340 -6.02 29.42 24.67
CA ARG A 340 -6.09 30.64 25.49
C ARG A 340 -5.27 31.79 24.89
N GLN A 341 -4.07 31.51 24.41
CA GLN A 341 -3.24 32.52 23.76
C GLN A 341 -3.87 33.04 22.46
N HIS A 342 -4.43 32.15 21.64
CA HIS A 342 -5.14 32.54 20.45
C HIS A 342 -6.36 33.40 20.74
N ASP A 343 -7.16 33.05 21.77
CA ASP A 343 -8.30 33.85 22.22
C ASP A 343 -7.89 35.21 22.79
N LEU A 344 -6.77 35.25 23.51
CA LEU A 344 -6.21 36.52 24.02
C LEU A 344 -5.72 37.40 22.85
N THR A 345 -5.04 36.83 21.85
CA THR A 345 -4.59 37.53 20.67
C THR A 345 -5.77 38.12 19.90
N ARG A 346 -6.82 37.30 19.68
CA ARG A 346 -8.05 37.77 19.01
C ARG A 346 -8.73 38.90 19.76
N LYS A 347 -8.88 38.79 21.07
CA LYS A 347 -9.42 39.86 21.92
C LYS A 347 -8.56 41.11 21.90
N PHE A 348 -7.23 40.97 21.88
CA PHE A 348 -6.31 42.08 21.75
C PHE A 348 -6.51 42.79 20.39
N GLU A 349 -6.61 42.04 19.32
CA GLU A 349 -6.88 42.58 17.97
C GLU A 349 -8.24 43.31 17.93
N GLU A 350 -9.27 42.74 18.53
CA GLU A 350 -10.60 43.38 18.63
C GLU A 350 -10.54 44.70 19.40
N ILE A 351 -9.81 44.76 20.50
CA ILE A 351 -9.73 45.94 21.38
C ILE A 351 -8.78 47.01 20.82
N PHE A 352 -7.60 46.63 20.34
CA PHE A 352 -6.53 47.59 20.04
C PHE A 352 -6.39 47.91 18.55
N LEU A 353 -6.80 47.02 17.67
CA LEU A 353 -6.75 47.25 16.23
C LEU A 353 -8.10 47.75 15.69
N GLY A 354 -9.10 47.95 16.56
CA GLY A 354 -10.43 48.52 16.27
C GLY A 354 -10.99 47.93 15.00
N GLY A 355 -11.80 46.91 15.12
CA GLY A 355 -12.31 46.09 14.03
C GLY A 355 -12.45 46.85 12.70
N ARG A 356 -11.43 46.78 11.85
CA ARG A 356 -11.62 46.91 10.43
C ARG A 356 -12.20 45.61 9.89
N SER A 357 -13.37 45.25 10.44
CA SER A 357 -14.28 44.37 9.76
C SER A 357 -14.95 45.20 8.67
N GLY A 358 -14.40 45.05 7.48
CA GLY A 358 -15.14 45.48 6.29
C GLY A 358 -16.32 44.53 6.12
N ASP A 359 -17.37 44.71 6.87
CA ASP A 359 -18.70 44.22 6.55
C ASP A 359 -19.25 45.08 5.38
N SER A 360 -18.78 44.80 4.19
CA SER A 360 -19.60 45.02 3.01
C SER A 360 -20.53 43.81 2.88
N VAL A 361 -21.58 43.81 3.66
CA VAL A 361 -22.78 43.04 3.34
C VAL A 361 -23.29 43.62 2.01
N VAL A 362 -22.99 42.93 0.94
CA VAL A 362 -23.68 43.18 -0.34
C VAL A 362 -25.06 42.58 -0.16
N GLU A 363 -26.05 43.43 0.16
CA GLU A 363 -27.45 43.05 0.01
C GLU A 363 -27.72 42.63 -1.43
N PRO A 364 -28.35 41.48 -1.65
CA PRO A 364 -28.78 41.15 -3.01
C PRO A 364 -29.85 42.13 -3.46
N ALA A 365 -29.58 42.83 -4.56
CA ALA A 365 -30.53 43.72 -5.22
C ALA A 365 -31.84 42.98 -5.46
N SER A 366 -32.92 43.52 -4.92
CA SER A 366 -34.30 43.15 -5.22
C SER A 366 -34.57 43.36 -6.72
N VAL A 367 -34.86 42.26 -7.41
CA VAL A 367 -35.38 42.29 -8.78
C VAL A 367 -36.81 42.80 -8.70
N GLU A 368 -37.03 44.08 -9.06
CA GLU A 368 -38.36 44.59 -9.37
C GLU A 368 -38.86 43.91 -10.65
N THR A 369 -39.92 43.15 -10.53
CA THR A 369 -40.76 42.72 -11.64
C THR A 369 -41.54 43.94 -12.13
N VAL A 370 -41.30 44.40 -13.37
CA VAL A 370 -42.16 45.31 -14.10
C VAL A 370 -43.01 44.47 -15.05
N GLU A 371 -44.30 44.79 -15.04
CA GLU A 371 -45.41 44.23 -15.81
C GLU A 371 -45.18 44.05 -17.31
#